data_c765ad4d1e58f91166835ca457ee3b55
#
_entry.id   c765ad4d1e58f91166835ca457ee3b55
#
_cell.length_a   1.000
_cell.length_b   1.000
_cell.length_c   1.000
_cell.angle_alpha   90.00
_cell.angle_beta   90.00
_cell.angle_gamma   90.00
#
_symmetry.space_group_name_H-M   'P 1'
#
loop_
_entity.id
_entity.type
_entity.pdbx_description
1 polymer ?
#
loop_
_entity_poly.entity_id
_entity_poly.type
_entity_poly.pdbx_seq_one_letter_code
_entity_poly.pdbx_strand_id
1 'polypeptide(L)'
;MKELIVIADIAENLGISKENVSFDNINKTYVIAKKADGKPCDILEIKKNNKLEILFIYPLKFVSCNFLEPIFINDKTFQEKIIFRDVIFSKNINLNGNLFLKNIEFSGCFFNKNLSFEKCKLKEKMIFLGINNLKAKFRNTIFEEVYFGKEIDDRNLEKSNSFGSCSFEYTDFSNCHFKNEVYFKNNEFKQVFFRNSKFNDNVYFNNSIFNDYTDFNECEFEKTTSFYGVTFEKTPNFSQVIFKGNLNAINAKLNFTFDDLQQRIKQECTSYESQRTTKKAGVIPNLYQEKSLDKFANDFRDSFRTFKNALIKDNNLLDASNFHKYELYCKEIELKQNWDKKGENVKNTTDLEKNVSRIRDFVDFLLLGFYRKLCDHHTDFLKVFNNLILLISLYILFIFVGSFEFDLEKKSIQNLNKTSDMFSYLTKVKEVIINFSFMQQYYNHILISFVAVCFICLIVIFYKIFKNIKLDFIIIKNIIFKDIIKSILILCVYLLFLLIILIYINIYIPKNQNNLNILSNIGIFFTFCIFYLWMVCLNTLFLRYIFICISYIIVIISMGANITILNPFIGKLINDKIFSNDPLFIYLTFAYTILIFLVLFSLQKTARKNSIVPS
;
A
#
# COMPACT_ATOMS: atom_id res chain seq x y z
N MET A 1 21.93 -27.43 53.38
CA MET A 1 21.75 -28.87 53.03
C MET A 1 20.63 -29.04 51.98
N LYS A 2 19.43 -28.49 52.16
CA LYS A 2 18.34 -28.62 51.11
C LYS A 2 18.72 -28.05 49.74
N GLU A 3 19.40 -26.90 49.68
CA GLU A 3 19.82 -26.27 48.42
C GLU A 3 20.83 -27.14 47.63
N LEU A 4 21.77 -27.77 48.31
CA LEU A 4 22.76 -28.67 47.69
C LEU A 4 22.12 -29.91 47.09
N ILE A 5 21.05 -30.43 47.69
CA ILE A 5 20.28 -31.55 47.16
C ILE A 5 19.56 -31.14 45.86
N VAL A 6 18.93 -29.98 45.86
CA VAL A 6 18.24 -29.43 44.67
C VAL A 6 19.23 -29.12 43.54
N ILE A 7 20.40 -28.55 43.87
CA ILE A 7 21.48 -28.33 42.88
C ILE A 7 21.94 -29.62 42.23
N ALA A 8 22.08 -30.68 43.05
CA ALA A 8 22.45 -32.00 42.53
C ALA A 8 21.37 -32.59 41.61
N ASP A 9 20.12 -32.47 42.01
CA ASP A 9 18.97 -32.93 41.21
C ASP A 9 18.88 -32.21 39.86
N ILE A 10 19.00 -30.88 39.87
CA ILE A 10 19.01 -30.06 38.64
C ILE A 10 20.17 -30.48 37.74
N ALA A 11 21.38 -30.61 38.28
CA ALA A 11 22.57 -30.97 37.49
C ALA A 11 22.45 -32.34 36.85
N GLU A 12 21.93 -33.31 37.57
CA GLU A 12 21.73 -34.67 37.10
C GLU A 12 20.66 -34.76 35.99
N ASN A 13 19.54 -34.06 36.18
CA ASN A 13 18.46 -34.03 35.20
C ASN A 13 18.86 -33.34 33.89
N LEU A 14 19.65 -32.26 33.95
CA LEU A 14 20.18 -31.56 32.78
C LEU A 14 21.42 -32.21 32.16
N GLY A 15 22.05 -33.18 32.86
CA GLY A 15 23.27 -33.83 32.43
C GLY A 15 24.48 -32.87 32.39
N ILE A 16 24.57 -31.96 33.36
CA ILE A 16 25.62 -30.96 33.49
C ILE A 16 26.38 -31.11 34.81
N SER A 17 27.56 -30.46 34.93
CA SER A 17 28.31 -30.45 36.20
C SER A 17 27.54 -29.60 37.24
N LYS A 18 27.58 -30.05 38.51
CA LYS A 18 27.01 -29.34 39.66
C LYS A 18 27.56 -27.92 39.81
N GLU A 19 28.79 -27.68 39.38
CA GLU A 19 29.43 -26.37 39.40
C GLU A 19 28.73 -25.32 38.52
N ASN A 20 28.01 -25.79 37.47
CA ASN A 20 27.25 -24.91 36.57
C ASN A 20 25.87 -24.51 37.12
N VAL A 21 25.52 -24.98 38.32
CA VAL A 21 24.27 -24.64 39.01
C VAL A 21 24.58 -23.85 40.30
N SER A 22 24.00 -22.67 40.45
CA SER A 22 24.15 -21.88 41.66
C SER A 22 22.77 -21.35 42.10
N PHE A 23 22.66 -21.02 43.40
CA PHE A 23 21.42 -20.40 43.92
C PHE A 23 21.60 -18.91 44.09
N ASP A 24 20.71 -18.13 43.47
CA ASP A 24 20.63 -16.67 43.62
C ASP A 24 19.69 -16.33 44.78
N ASN A 25 20.26 -15.93 45.90
CA ASN A 25 19.53 -15.60 47.13
C ASN A 25 18.64 -14.37 46.98
N ILE A 26 18.99 -13.44 46.10
CA ILE A 26 18.25 -12.19 45.88
C ILE A 26 16.95 -12.51 45.09
N ASN A 27 17.08 -13.21 43.99
CA ASN A 27 15.94 -13.52 43.10
C ASN A 27 15.26 -14.86 43.43
N LYS A 28 15.77 -15.59 44.42
CA LYS A 28 15.31 -16.93 44.82
C LYS A 28 15.15 -17.86 43.60
N THR A 29 16.20 -17.97 42.77
CA THR A 29 16.22 -18.78 41.56
C THR A 29 17.51 -19.61 41.49
N TYR A 30 17.42 -20.82 40.95
CA TYR A 30 18.59 -21.60 40.57
C TYR A 30 19.08 -21.11 39.20
N VAL A 31 20.31 -20.59 39.17
CA VAL A 31 20.96 -20.08 37.96
C VAL A 31 21.80 -21.16 37.34
N ILE A 32 21.50 -21.48 36.09
CA ILE A 32 22.24 -22.46 35.27
C ILE A 32 23.06 -21.65 34.26
N ALA A 33 24.38 -21.67 34.44
CA ALA A 33 25.34 -20.99 33.59
C ALA A 33 26.68 -21.72 33.62
N LYS A 34 27.49 -21.64 32.56
CA LYS A 34 28.86 -22.11 32.63
C LYS A 34 29.63 -21.27 33.62
N LYS A 35 30.29 -21.90 34.59
CA LYS A 35 31.15 -21.21 35.52
C LYS A 35 32.41 -20.79 34.77
N ALA A 36 32.59 -19.48 34.60
CA ALA A 36 33.72 -18.95 33.87
C ALA A 36 35.02 -19.07 34.70
N ASP A 37 35.99 -19.74 34.18
CA ASP A 37 37.40 -19.50 34.47
C ASP A 37 37.81 -18.18 33.79
N GLY A 38 37.18 -17.08 34.21
CA GLY A 38 37.55 -15.71 33.81
C GLY A 38 37.26 -15.27 32.35
N LYS A 39 36.47 -15.98 31.54
CA LYS A 39 36.10 -15.57 30.18
C LYS A 39 34.58 -15.50 29.98
N PRO A 40 34.03 -14.37 29.46
CA PRO A 40 32.59 -14.13 29.39
C PRO A 40 31.86 -14.76 28.18
N CYS A 41 32.42 -15.76 27.50
CA CYS A 41 31.91 -16.23 26.22
C CYS A 41 31.65 -17.74 26.10
N ASP A 42 31.68 -18.51 27.17
CA ASP A 42 31.48 -19.95 27.09
C ASP A 42 29.99 -20.29 27.21
N ILE A 43 29.44 -20.92 26.15
CA ILE A 43 28.06 -21.41 26.12
C ILE A 43 27.99 -22.79 26.81
N LEU A 44 27.06 -22.96 27.75
CA LEU A 44 26.78 -24.24 28.39
C LEU A 44 25.90 -25.11 27.50
N GLU A 45 26.41 -26.23 26.99
CA GLU A 45 25.62 -27.18 26.21
C GLU A 45 24.77 -28.08 27.12
N ILE A 46 23.46 -28.18 26.82
CA ILE A 46 22.52 -29.05 27.51
C ILE A 46 22.12 -30.16 26.51
N LYS A 47 22.63 -31.38 26.77
CA LYS A 47 22.52 -32.55 25.85
C LYS A 47 21.42 -33.53 26.26
N LYS A 48 20.97 -33.52 27.50
CA LYS A 48 20.05 -34.53 28.07
C LYS A 48 18.64 -33.96 28.20
N ASN A 49 17.67 -34.57 27.55
CA ASN A 49 16.28 -34.07 27.48
C ASN A 49 15.23 -35.02 28.05
N ASN A 50 15.65 -36.17 28.62
CA ASN A 50 14.70 -37.24 28.93
C ASN A 50 13.81 -37.02 30.17
N LYS A 51 14.10 -36.02 31.01
CA LYS A 51 13.25 -35.66 32.16
C LYS A 51 13.40 -34.17 32.50
N LEU A 52 12.83 -33.30 31.70
CA LEU A 52 12.80 -31.87 32.00
C LEU A 52 11.72 -31.52 33.06
N GLU A 53 11.41 -32.47 33.97
CA GLU A 53 10.47 -32.27 35.07
C GLU A 53 10.89 -31.13 35.98
N ILE A 54 12.18 -30.89 36.08
CA ILE A 54 12.75 -29.77 36.83
C ILE A 54 12.25 -28.40 36.34
N LEU A 55 11.92 -28.27 35.05
CA LEU A 55 11.44 -27.00 34.47
C LEU A 55 10.10 -26.56 35.05
N PHE A 56 9.28 -27.48 35.55
CA PHE A 56 7.99 -27.12 36.14
C PHE A 56 7.94 -27.22 37.67
N ILE A 57 9.07 -27.64 38.31
CA ILE A 57 9.14 -27.84 39.77
C ILE A 57 9.92 -26.71 40.45
N TYR A 58 11.06 -26.30 39.85
CA TYR A 58 11.98 -25.34 40.46
C TYR A 58 11.98 -23.97 39.76
N PRO A 59 12.21 -22.87 40.51
CA PRO A 59 12.44 -21.55 39.92
C PRO A 59 13.80 -21.49 39.23
N LEU A 60 13.81 -21.53 37.90
CA LEU A 60 15.03 -21.68 37.09
C LEU A 60 15.36 -20.42 36.28
N LYS A 61 16.65 -20.13 36.17
CA LYS A 61 17.19 -19.11 35.28
C LYS A 61 18.37 -19.69 34.49
N PHE A 62 18.19 -19.83 33.18
CA PHE A 62 19.23 -20.23 32.24
C PHE A 62 19.93 -18.99 31.69
N VAL A 63 21.25 -18.97 31.69
CA VAL A 63 22.05 -17.85 31.16
C VAL A 63 23.13 -18.41 30.23
N SER A 64 23.19 -17.91 29.01
CA SER A 64 24.16 -18.34 27.98
C SER A 64 24.23 -19.87 27.80
N CYS A 65 23.06 -20.51 27.66
CA CYS A 65 22.92 -21.96 27.48
C CYS A 65 22.54 -22.30 26.02
N ASN A 66 22.89 -23.50 25.57
CA ASN A 66 22.49 -24.05 24.28
C ASN A 66 21.78 -25.39 24.49
N PHE A 67 20.47 -25.42 24.19
CA PHE A 67 19.69 -26.65 24.19
C PHE A 67 19.84 -27.36 22.83
N LEU A 68 20.57 -28.44 22.78
CA LEU A 68 20.90 -29.19 21.55
C LEU A 68 19.75 -30.07 21.07
N GLU A 69 18.89 -30.51 21.99
CA GLU A 69 17.80 -31.44 21.71
C GLU A 69 16.42 -30.76 21.77
N PRO A 70 15.35 -31.29 21.18
CA PRO A 70 14.03 -30.72 21.25
C PRO A 70 13.43 -30.80 22.65
N ILE A 71 12.65 -29.80 23.02
CA ILE A 71 11.93 -29.74 24.29
C ILE A 71 10.46 -30.09 24.04
N PHE A 72 9.95 -31.14 24.67
CA PHE A 72 8.54 -31.57 24.59
C PHE A 72 7.99 -31.73 26.00
N ILE A 73 7.21 -30.75 26.47
CA ILE A 73 6.53 -30.78 27.76
C ILE A 73 5.08 -30.34 27.50
N ASN A 74 4.15 -31.28 27.58
CA ASN A 74 2.74 -31.02 27.29
C ASN A 74 1.87 -31.38 28.50
N ASP A 75 0.76 -30.61 28.67
CA ASP A 75 -0.30 -30.87 29.66
C ASP A 75 0.24 -30.94 31.11
N LYS A 76 1.21 -30.07 31.44
CA LYS A 76 1.83 -29.96 32.76
C LYS A 76 1.49 -28.61 33.42
N THR A 77 1.70 -28.57 34.75
CA THR A 77 1.59 -27.33 35.53
C THR A 77 2.95 -26.86 35.96
N PHE A 78 3.39 -25.69 35.45
CA PHE A 78 4.59 -25.00 35.85
C PHE A 78 4.29 -24.19 37.10
N GLN A 79 4.80 -24.61 38.25
CA GLN A 79 4.52 -23.99 39.55
C GLN A 79 5.39 -22.77 39.82
N GLU A 80 6.60 -22.72 39.22
CA GLU A 80 7.62 -21.74 39.48
C GLU A 80 8.01 -20.94 38.23
N LYS A 81 8.70 -19.82 38.44
CA LYS A 81 9.15 -18.96 37.34
C LYS A 81 10.30 -19.57 36.56
N ILE A 82 10.29 -19.31 35.25
CA ILE A 82 11.37 -19.74 34.34
C ILE A 82 11.87 -18.55 33.56
N ILE A 83 13.18 -18.34 33.56
CA ILE A 83 13.85 -17.26 32.83
C ILE A 83 14.93 -17.87 31.91
N PHE A 84 14.85 -17.53 30.63
CA PHE A 84 15.86 -17.84 29.63
C PHE A 84 16.51 -16.53 29.19
N ARG A 85 17.83 -16.38 29.41
CA ARG A 85 18.61 -15.20 29.00
C ARG A 85 19.79 -15.63 28.14
N ASP A 86 19.87 -15.04 26.93
CA ASP A 86 20.92 -15.33 25.96
C ASP A 86 21.03 -16.84 25.63
N VAL A 87 19.88 -17.51 25.53
CA VAL A 87 19.78 -18.96 25.33
C VAL A 87 19.54 -19.30 23.86
N ILE A 88 20.27 -20.29 23.37
CA ILE A 88 20.10 -20.86 22.01
C ILE A 88 19.27 -22.13 22.10
N PHE A 89 18.20 -22.19 21.33
CA PHE A 89 17.38 -23.37 21.16
C PHE A 89 17.61 -23.95 19.76
N SER A 90 18.40 -25.02 19.67
CA SER A 90 18.82 -25.61 18.39
C SER A 90 17.70 -26.40 17.69
N LYS A 91 16.68 -26.85 18.41
CA LYS A 91 15.57 -27.68 17.94
C LYS A 91 14.21 -27.08 18.31
N ASN A 92 13.13 -27.79 17.98
CA ASN A 92 11.77 -27.36 18.31
C ASN A 92 11.51 -27.35 19.82
N ILE A 93 10.73 -26.37 20.24
CA ILE A 93 10.19 -26.29 21.59
C ILE A 93 8.67 -26.43 21.50
N ASN A 94 8.14 -27.43 22.17
CA ASN A 94 6.70 -27.67 22.27
C ASN A 94 6.30 -27.70 23.75
N LEU A 95 5.53 -26.70 24.15
CA LEU A 95 5.02 -26.50 25.50
C LEU A 95 3.49 -26.39 25.48
N ASN A 96 2.80 -27.24 24.71
CA ASN A 96 1.37 -27.16 24.49
C ASN A 96 0.55 -27.67 25.68
N GLY A 97 -0.65 -27.12 25.90
CA GLY A 97 -1.57 -27.55 26.92
C GLY A 97 -1.17 -27.20 28.36
N ASN A 98 -0.06 -26.49 28.56
CA ASN A 98 0.51 -26.24 29.88
C ASN A 98 -0.22 -25.11 30.63
N LEU A 99 -0.22 -25.24 31.97
CA LEU A 99 -0.64 -24.19 32.90
C LEU A 99 0.61 -23.57 33.54
N PHE A 100 0.87 -22.30 33.29
CA PHE A 100 1.93 -21.53 33.94
C PHE A 100 1.35 -20.70 35.08
N LEU A 101 1.74 -21.02 36.32
CA LEU A 101 1.30 -20.28 37.51
C LEU A 101 2.14 -19.06 37.79
N LYS A 102 3.40 -19.03 37.30
CA LYS A 102 4.38 -17.98 37.48
C LYS A 102 4.90 -17.47 36.13
N ASN A 103 5.73 -16.42 36.18
CA ASN A 103 6.30 -15.79 34.99
C ASN A 103 7.16 -16.72 34.16
N ILE A 104 7.07 -16.55 32.84
CA ILE A 104 8.00 -17.12 31.87
C ILE A 104 8.63 -16.00 31.03
N GLU A 105 9.97 -15.98 30.97
CA GLU A 105 10.73 -14.92 30.30
C GLU A 105 11.73 -15.50 29.29
N PHE A 106 11.76 -14.91 28.08
CA PHE A 106 12.77 -15.15 27.05
C PHE A 106 13.43 -13.81 26.71
N SER A 107 14.71 -13.66 27.03
CA SER A 107 15.47 -12.44 26.80
C SER A 107 16.75 -12.73 26.02
N GLY A 108 16.95 -12.08 24.86
CA GLY A 108 18.11 -12.34 24.00
C GLY A 108 18.21 -13.76 23.46
N CYS A 109 17.10 -14.51 23.46
CA CYS A 109 17.09 -15.91 23.05
C CYS A 109 17.10 -16.08 21.54
N PHE A 110 17.69 -17.16 21.07
CA PHE A 110 17.77 -17.52 19.65
C PHE A 110 17.07 -18.85 19.39
N PHE A 111 16.06 -18.84 18.52
CA PHE A 111 15.27 -20.01 18.17
C PHE A 111 15.59 -20.47 16.74
N ASN A 112 16.34 -21.55 16.59
CA ASN A 112 16.67 -22.10 15.27
C ASN A 112 15.46 -22.79 14.60
N LYS A 113 14.47 -23.18 15.38
CA LYS A 113 13.25 -23.88 14.93
C LYS A 113 12.00 -23.27 15.57
N ASN A 114 10.89 -23.96 15.49
CA ASN A 114 9.59 -23.48 15.92
C ASN A 114 9.42 -23.53 17.45
N LEU A 115 8.73 -22.52 17.99
CA LEU A 115 8.24 -22.45 19.35
C LEU A 115 6.71 -22.65 19.35
N SER A 116 6.19 -23.49 20.23
CA SER A 116 4.75 -23.75 20.32
C SER A 116 4.26 -23.68 21.76
N PHE A 117 3.21 -22.86 21.98
CA PHE A 117 2.48 -22.68 23.23
C PHE A 117 0.97 -22.81 22.99
N GLU A 118 0.54 -23.76 22.17
CA GLU A 118 -0.88 -23.90 21.84
C GLU A 118 -1.67 -24.43 23.06
N LYS A 119 -2.88 -23.92 23.25
CA LYS A 119 -3.83 -24.31 24.33
C LYS A 119 -3.28 -24.09 25.75
N CYS A 120 -2.36 -23.17 25.94
CA CYS A 120 -1.78 -22.84 27.24
C CYS A 120 -2.66 -21.88 28.04
N LYS A 121 -2.44 -21.87 29.36
CA LYS A 121 -3.00 -20.86 30.28
C LYS A 121 -1.86 -20.24 31.08
N LEU A 122 -1.68 -18.94 30.97
CA LEU A 122 -0.71 -18.20 31.73
C LEU A 122 -1.46 -17.37 32.79
N LYS A 123 -1.04 -17.50 34.05
CA LYS A 123 -1.63 -16.82 35.22
C LYS A 123 -0.86 -15.58 35.66
N GLU A 124 0.37 -15.42 35.15
CA GLU A 124 1.20 -14.26 35.35
C GLU A 124 1.79 -13.81 33.99
N LYS A 125 2.92 -13.12 34.00
CA LYS A 125 3.54 -12.49 32.83
C LYS A 125 4.24 -13.48 31.92
N MET A 126 4.06 -13.30 30.62
CA MET A 126 4.91 -13.87 29.59
C MET A 126 5.70 -12.76 28.91
N ILE A 127 7.02 -12.88 28.84
CA ILE A 127 7.89 -11.79 28.40
C ILE A 127 8.85 -12.29 27.31
N PHE A 128 8.87 -11.59 26.16
CA PHE A 128 9.81 -11.77 25.07
C PHE A 128 10.58 -10.49 24.82
N LEU A 129 11.91 -10.51 25.00
CA LEU A 129 12.78 -9.33 24.82
C LEU A 129 13.93 -9.66 23.87
N GLY A 130 14.14 -8.81 22.85
CA GLY A 130 15.30 -8.94 21.93
C GLY A 130 15.35 -10.28 21.17
N ILE A 131 14.21 -10.77 20.72
CA ILE A 131 14.10 -12.03 19.99
C ILE A 131 14.09 -11.74 18.48
N ASN A 132 14.94 -12.44 17.72
CA ASN A 132 15.02 -12.26 16.27
C ASN A 132 14.48 -13.49 15.52
N ASN A 133 13.74 -13.23 14.43
CA ASN A 133 13.21 -14.24 13.49
C ASN A 133 12.42 -15.37 14.14
N LEU A 134 11.62 -15.06 15.16
CA LEU A 134 10.83 -16.03 15.89
C LEU A 134 9.73 -16.63 15.03
N LYS A 135 9.64 -17.96 15.01
CA LYS A 135 8.51 -18.74 14.47
C LYS A 135 7.74 -19.34 15.64
N ALA A 136 6.59 -18.72 15.98
CA ALA A 136 5.85 -19.12 17.17
C ALA A 136 4.38 -19.39 16.90
N LYS A 137 3.79 -20.34 17.66
CA LYS A 137 2.36 -20.65 17.65
C LYS A 137 1.80 -20.57 19.06
N PHE A 138 0.78 -19.73 19.22
CA PHE A 138 0.11 -19.49 20.50
C PHE A 138 -1.40 -19.78 20.43
N ARG A 139 -1.86 -20.53 19.46
CA ARG A 139 -3.29 -20.78 19.20
C ARG A 139 -4.04 -21.24 20.46
N ASN A 140 -5.24 -20.70 20.65
CA ASN A 140 -6.13 -21.07 21.75
C ASN A 140 -5.51 -20.84 23.15
N THR A 141 -4.58 -19.89 23.29
CA THR A 141 -3.89 -19.62 24.55
C THR A 141 -4.53 -18.44 25.28
N ILE A 142 -4.58 -18.56 26.62
CA ILE A 142 -5.08 -17.51 27.51
C ILE A 142 -3.88 -16.85 28.20
N PHE A 143 -3.72 -15.55 27.93
CA PHE A 143 -2.69 -14.72 28.53
C PHE A 143 -3.29 -13.86 29.63
N GLU A 144 -2.73 -13.87 30.81
CA GLU A 144 -3.03 -12.87 31.82
C GLU A 144 -2.37 -11.54 31.43
N GLU A 145 -1.06 -11.58 31.20
CA GLU A 145 -0.27 -10.42 30.80
C GLU A 145 0.86 -10.86 29.86
N VAL A 146 1.09 -10.14 28.75
CA VAL A 146 2.14 -10.50 27.79
C VAL A 146 2.86 -9.25 27.26
N TYR A 147 4.18 -9.35 27.16
CA TYR A 147 5.06 -8.31 26.63
C TYR A 147 5.91 -8.84 25.49
N PHE A 148 5.88 -8.13 24.36
CA PHE A 148 6.77 -8.37 23.22
C PHE A 148 7.52 -7.07 22.92
N GLY A 149 8.83 -7.05 23.19
CA GLY A 149 9.66 -5.86 23.11
C GLY A 149 9.77 -5.12 24.45
N LYS A 150 10.66 -4.14 24.50
CA LYS A 150 10.93 -3.38 25.72
C LYS A 150 9.88 -2.31 25.93
N GLU A 151 9.38 -2.18 27.15
CA GLU A 151 8.79 -0.95 27.63
C GLU A 151 9.95 0.07 27.77
N ILE A 152 9.91 1.14 26.97
CA ILE A 152 10.84 2.27 27.17
C ILE A 152 10.30 3.03 28.38
N ASP A 153 10.89 2.82 29.53
CA ASP A 153 10.70 3.70 30.67
C ASP A 153 11.43 5.01 30.33
N ASP A 154 10.69 6.07 30.01
CA ASP A 154 11.19 7.39 29.58
C ASP A 154 12.12 8.06 30.62
N ARG A 155 12.25 7.47 31.81
CA ARG A 155 13.05 8.01 32.92
C ARG A 155 14.53 7.62 32.89
N ASN A 156 14.99 6.73 32.00
CA ASN A 156 16.38 6.26 31.91
C ASN A 156 16.89 6.17 30.46
N LEU A 157 16.83 7.26 29.71
CA LEU A 157 17.25 7.37 28.31
C LEU A 157 18.76 7.17 28.03
N GLU A 158 19.63 7.20 29.06
CA GLU A 158 21.08 7.26 28.85
C GLU A 158 21.84 5.92 28.97
N LYS A 159 21.23 4.80 29.33
CA LYS A 159 21.94 3.53 29.60
C LYS A 159 21.37 2.26 28.98
N SER A 160 20.58 2.29 27.92
CA SER A 160 20.13 1.03 27.32
C SER A 160 20.62 0.90 25.89
N ASN A 161 21.65 0.08 25.71
CA ASN A 161 21.90 -0.58 24.45
C ASN A 161 20.60 -1.24 23.96
N SER A 162 20.31 -1.14 22.68
CA SER A 162 19.12 -1.47 21.92
C SER A 162 18.62 -2.94 22.00
N PHE A 163 18.35 -3.47 23.18
CA PHE A 163 17.80 -4.81 23.37
C PHE A 163 16.29 -4.77 23.61
N GLY A 164 15.49 -4.41 22.62
CA GLY A 164 14.08 -4.22 22.95
C GLY A 164 13.07 -4.70 21.94
N SER A 165 13.35 -4.58 20.66
CA SER A 165 12.42 -5.00 19.61
C SER A 165 12.50 -6.50 19.37
N CYS A 166 11.34 -7.13 19.11
CA CYS A 166 11.28 -8.50 18.62
C CYS A 166 10.98 -8.51 17.12
N SER A 167 11.57 -9.47 16.41
CA SER A 167 11.27 -9.74 15.01
C SER A 167 10.68 -11.13 14.88
N PHE A 168 9.51 -11.20 14.22
CA PHE A 168 8.72 -12.40 14.05
C PHE A 168 8.64 -12.78 12.58
N GLU A 169 9.13 -13.96 12.21
CA GLU A 169 8.99 -14.46 10.84
C GLU A 169 7.59 -15.04 10.60
N TYR A 170 7.06 -15.77 11.57
CA TYR A 170 5.71 -16.32 11.54
C TYR A 170 5.15 -16.41 12.96
N THR A 171 4.01 -15.81 13.21
CA THR A 171 3.38 -15.88 14.54
C THR A 171 1.88 -16.06 14.43
N ASP A 172 1.35 -17.01 15.19
CA ASP A 172 -0.06 -17.34 15.17
C ASP A 172 -0.67 -17.24 16.58
N PHE A 173 -1.44 -16.18 16.79
CA PHE A 173 -2.23 -15.90 17.98
C PHE A 173 -3.73 -16.18 17.76
N SER A 174 -4.11 -16.99 16.80
CA SER A 174 -5.54 -17.24 16.53
C SER A 174 -6.25 -17.85 17.74
N ASN A 175 -7.49 -17.37 17.98
CA ASN A 175 -8.35 -17.75 19.10
C ASN A 175 -7.70 -17.53 20.48
N CYS A 176 -6.81 -16.56 20.61
CA CYS A 176 -6.20 -16.23 21.89
C CYS A 176 -7.09 -15.27 22.70
N HIS A 177 -6.95 -15.34 24.02
CA HIS A 177 -7.63 -14.45 24.94
C HIS A 177 -6.62 -13.70 25.80
N PHE A 178 -6.51 -12.40 25.57
CA PHE A 178 -5.65 -11.49 26.32
C PHE A 178 -6.49 -10.77 27.37
N LYS A 179 -6.21 -11.00 28.65
CA LYS A 179 -7.05 -10.49 29.73
C LYS A 179 -6.70 -9.09 30.17
N ASN A 180 -5.40 -8.78 30.25
CA ASN A 180 -4.89 -7.49 30.66
C ASN A 180 -4.21 -6.77 29.49
N GLU A 181 -3.53 -5.66 29.74
CA GLU A 181 -2.85 -4.86 28.75
C GLU A 181 -1.82 -5.65 27.92
N VAL A 182 -1.75 -5.36 26.62
CA VAL A 182 -0.83 -6.03 25.72
C VAL A 182 0.06 -5.02 25.01
N TYR A 183 1.36 -5.28 25.04
CA TYR A 183 2.37 -4.42 24.44
C TYR A 183 3.10 -5.15 23.30
N PHE A 184 2.83 -4.69 22.06
CA PHE A 184 3.52 -5.11 20.82
C PHE A 184 4.30 -3.95 20.22
N LYS A 185 4.86 -3.05 21.05
CA LYS A 185 5.52 -1.81 20.59
C LYS A 185 6.87 -2.09 19.94
N ASN A 186 7.18 -1.34 18.86
CA ASN A 186 8.48 -1.37 18.18
C ASN A 186 8.90 -2.76 17.65
N ASN A 187 7.94 -3.61 17.30
CA ASN A 187 8.19 -4.95 16.80
C ASN A 187 8.11 -5.01 15.28
N GLU A 188 8.75 -6.02 14.70
CA GLU A 188 8.71 -6.31 13.28
C GLU A 188 8.04 -7.67 13.05
N PHE A 189 6.93 -7.69 12.29
CA PHE A 189 6.18 -8.88 11.96
C PHE A 189 6.24 -9.13 10.46
N LYS A 190 6.72 -10.31 10.05
CA LYS A 190 6.63 -10.73 8.66
C LYS A 190 5.25 -11.29 8.37
N GLN A 191 4.81 -12.31 9.12
CA GLN A 191 3.45 -12.85 9.04
C GLN A 191 2.87 -13.02 10.44
N VAL A 192 1.69 -12.46 10.68
CA VAL A 192 1.04 -12.58 12.00
C VAL A 192 -0.47 -12.77 11.85
N PHE A 193 -1.01 -13.67 12.68
CA PHE A 193 -2.43 -14.04 12.70
C PHE A 193 -2.98 -13.85 14.10
N PHE A 194 -4.03 -13.03 14.20
CA PHE A 194 -4.80 -12.80 15.44
C PHE A 194 -6.27 -13.24 15.31
N ARG A 195 -6.61 -14.02 14.28
CA ARG A 195 -7.99 -14.40 13.97
C ARG A 195 -8.78 -14.79 15.20
N ASN A 196 -10.03 -14.23 15.33
CA ASN A 196 -10.95 -14.58 16.38
C ASN A 196 -10.34 -14.45 17.80
N SER A 197 -9.43 -13.50 17.99
CA SER A 197 -8.80 -13.25 19.29
C SER A 197 -9.49 -12.12 20.03
N LYS A 198 -9.51 -12.21 21.35
CA LYS A 198 -10.16 -11.26 22.23
C LYS A 198 -9.14 -10.56 23.12
N PHE A 199 -9.21 -9.23 23.13
CA PHE A 199 -8.39 -8.33 23.94
C PHE A 199 -9.28 -7.59 24.93
N ASN A 200 -9.20 -7.93 26.22
CA ASN A 200 -10.09 -7.37 27.23
C ASN A 200 -9.61 -6.01 27.77
N ASP A 201 -8.35 -5.66 27.56
CA ASP A 201 -7.77 -4.40 28.01
C ASP A 201 -7.05 -3.66 26.86
N ASN A 202 -6.33 -2.61 27.18
CA ASN A 202 -5.62 -1.78 26.22
C ASN A 202 -4.57 -2.58 25.42
N VAL A 203 -4.47 -2.30 24.13
CA VAL A 203 -3.51 -2.95 23.23
C VAL A 203 -2.70 -1.92 22.49
N TYR A 204 -1.38 -2.09 22.47
CA TYR A 204 -0.44 -1.12 21.89
C TYR A 204 0.45 -1.80 20.85
N PHE A 205 0.22 -1.47 19.56
CA PHE A 205 1.08 -1.87 18.43
C PHE A 205 2.03 -0.74 17.99
N ASN A 206 2.18 0.29 18.79
CA ASN A 206 2.87 1.53 18.42
C ASN A 206 4.23 1.31 17.76
N ASN A 207 4.46 2.01 16.62
CA ASN A 207 5.70 1.99 15.84
C ASN A 207 6.13 0.60 15.34
N SER A 208 5.22 -0.37 15.31
CA SER A 208 5.51 -1.71 14.77
C SER A 208 5.36 -1.73 13.25
N ILE A 209 6.10 -2.66 12.61
CA ILE A 209 6.12 -2.82 11.16
C ILE A 209 5.55 -4.20 10.82
N PHE A 210 4.54 -4.22 9.95
CA PHE A 210 3.95 -5.43 9.40
C PHE A 210 4.39 -5.58 7.95
N ASN A 211 5.41 -6.41 7.70
CA ASN A 211 6.08 -6.53 6.40
C ASN A 211 5.29 -7.35 5.38
N ASP A 212 4.47 -8.29 5.85
CA ASP A 212 3.68 -9.19 5.00
C ASP A 212 2.27 -9.36 5.59
N TYR A 213 1.65 -10.50 5.38
CA TYR A 213 0.27 -10.76 5.74
C TYR A 213 0.01 -10.64 7.24
N THR A 214 -0.95 -9.77 7.56
CA THR A 214 -1.42 -9.53 8.92
C THR A 214 -2.92 -9.74 8.98
N ASP A 215 -3.38 -10.59 9.89
CA ASP A 215 -4.77 -11.01 9.97
C ASP A 215 -5.37 -10.77 11.35
N PHE A 216 -6.26 -9.78 11.41
CA PHE A 216 -7.08 -9.46 12.58
C PHE A 216 -8.55 -9.84 12.39
N ASN A 217 -8.87 -10.70 11.42
CA ASN A 217 -10.26 -11.08 11.16
C ASN A 217 -10.98 -11.54 12.45
N GLU A 218 -12.20 -11.02 12.66
CA GLU A 218 -13.05 -11.34 13.81
C GLU A 218 -12.43 -11.06 15.20
N CYS A 219 -11.42 -10.18 15.30
CA CYS A 219 -10.88 -9.77 16.59
C CYS A 219 -11.86 -8.86 17.35
N GLU A 220 -11.88 -8.98 18.66
CA GLU A 220 -12.61 -8.09 19.58
C GLU A 220 -11.62 -7.31 20.46
N PHE A 221 -11.72 -5.97 20.43
CA PHE A 221 -10.97 -5.07 21.28
C PHE A 221 -11.93 -4.33 22.22
N GLU A 222 -11.88 -4.66 23.50
CA GLU A 222 -12.83 -4.12 24.50
C GLU A 222 -12.50 -2.69 24.94
N LYS A 223 -11.18 -2.35 25.01
CA LYS A 223 -10.69 -1.03 25.42
C LYS A 223 -9.88 -0.36 24.32
N THR A 224 -8.99 0.57 24.67
CA THR A 224 -8.19 1.34 23.72
C THR A 224 -7.26 0.44 22.92
N THR A 225 -7.27 0.62 21.60
CA THR A 225 -6.35 -0.04 20.67
C THR A 225 -5.54 1.00 19.95
N SER A 226 -4.21 0.92 20.06
CA SER A 226 -3.32 1.90 19.45
C SER A 226 -2.46 1.27 18.34
N PHE A 227 -2.66 1.77 17.12
CA PHE A 227 -1.83 1.57 15.94
C PHE A 227 -1.00 2.82 15.61
N TYR A 228 -0.67 3.64 16.61
CA TYR A 228 0.12 4.85 16.43
C TYR A 228 1.46 4.56 15.74
N GLY A 229 1.74 5.24 14.62
CA GLY A 229 3.01 5.09 13.89
C GLY A 229 3.25 3.72 13.26
N VAL A 230 2.25 2.84 13.21
CA VAL A 230 2.34 1.51 12.61
C VAL A 230 2.51 1.62 11.09
N THR A 231 3.31 0.72 10.52
CA THR A 231 3.48 0.59 9.06
C THR A 231 2.97 -0.77 8.59
N PHE A 232 2.05 -0.77 7.63
CA PHE A 232 1.59 -1.95 6.92
C PHE A 232 2.17 -1.94 5.50
N GLU A 233 3.12 -2.84 5.21
CA GLU A 233 3.73 -2.98 3.88
C GLU A 233 2.83 -3.77 2.91
N LYS A 234 1.95 -4.62 3.45
CA LYS A 234 0.93 -5.37 2.71
C LYS A 234 -0.44 -5.12 3.32
N THR A 235 -1.48 -5.40 2.55
CA THR A 235 -2.87 -5.20 2.98
C THR A 235 -3.21 -6.06 4.19
N PRO A 236 -3.49 -5.45 5.36
CA PRO A 236 -3.96 -6.17 6.55
C PRO A 236 -5.43 -6.57 6.39
N ASN A 237 -5.82 -7.63 7.04
CA ASN A 237 -7.22 -8.06 7.11
C ASN A 237 -7.82 -7.65 8.47
N PHE A 238 -8.64 -6.61 8.48
CA PHE A 238 -9.44 -6.18 9.63
C PHE A 238 -10.94 -6.46 9.43
N SER A 239 -11.29 -7.40 8.56
CA SER A 239 -12.70 -7.72 8.33
C SER A 239 -13.36 -8.25 9.59
N GLN A 240 -14.57 -7.73 9.86
CA GLN A 240 -15.39 -8.12 11.03
C GLN A 240 -14.74 -7.87 12.40
N VAL A 241 -13.75 -6.97 12.48
CA VAL A 241 -13.13 -6.54 13.74
C VAL A 241 -14.08 -5.63 14.50
N ILE A 242 -14.18 -5.83 15.82
CA ILE A 242 -14.99 -5.01 16.72
C ILE A 242 -14.08 -4.20 17.63
N PHE A 243 -14.09 -2.87 17.48
CA PHE A 243 -13.46 -1.93 18.39
C PHE A 243 -14.53 -1.32 19.29
N LYS A 244 -14.60 -1.73 20.56
CA LYS A 244 -15.54 -1.17 21.56
C LYS A 244 -14.98 0.07 22.25
N GLY A 245 -13.65 0.14 22.39
CA GLY A 245 -12.94 1.27 22.97
C GLY A 245 -12.43 2.27 21.91
N ASN A 246 -11.53 3.14 22.32
CA ASN A 246 -10.91 4.12 21.43
C ASN A 246 -9.91 3.45 20.48
N LEU A 247 -9.94 3.86 19.21
CA LEU A 247 -8.99 3.43 18.19
C LEU A 247 -8.07 4.59 17.82
N ASN A 248 -6.77 4.47 18.09
CA ASN A 248 -5.76 5.44 17.69
C ASN A 248 -4.97 4.92 16.47
N ALA A 249 -5.07 5.59 15.33
CA ALA A 249 -4.36 5.26 14.11
C ALA A 249 -3.54 6.45 13.57
N ILE A 250 -3.18 7.40 14.42
CA ILE A 250 -2.40 8.58 14.05
C ILE A 250 -1.03 8.13 13.53
N ASN A 251 -0.57 8.75 12.42
CA ASN A 251 0.69 8.41 11.74
C ASN A 251 0.78 6.95 11.23
N ALA A 252 -0.32 6.21 11.16
CA ALA A 252 -0.33 4.89 10.55
C ALA A 252 -0.07 4.99 9.04
N LYS A 253 0.85 4.16 8.52
CA LYS A 253 1.26 4.14 7.11
C LYS A 253 0.73 2.90 6.41
N LEU A 254 0.12 3.10 5.25
CA LEU A 254 -0.42 2.06 4.39
C LEU A 254 0.36 2.08 3.07
N ASN A 255 1.32 1.16 2.90
CA ASN A 255 2.27 1.14 1.78
C ASN A 255 1.89 0.16 0.67
N PHE A 256 0.62 -0.20 0.54
CA PHE A 256 0.13 -1.11 -0.47
C PHE A 256 -0.72 -0.40 -1.54
N THR A 257 -0.80 -1.00 -2.71
CA THR A 257 -1.50 -0.45 -3.89
C THR A 257 -2.93 -0.96 -3.99
N PHE A 258 -3.71 -0.39 -4.95
CA PHE A 258 -5.02 -0.91 -5.33
C PHE A 258 -4.96 -2.38 -5.76
N ASP A 259 -3.93 -2.76 -6.52
CA ASP A 259 -3.78 -4.12 -7.04
C ASP A 259 -3.46 -5.11 -5.90
N ASP A 260 -2.63 -4.72 -4.92
CA ASP A 260 -2.34 -5.51 -3.72
C ASP A 260 -3.64 -5.76 -2.91
N LEU A 261 -4.45 -4.71 -2.70
CA LEU A 261 -5.73 -4.80 -2.01
C LEU A 261 -6.71 -5.72 -2.75
N GLN A 262 -6.85 -5.55 -4.06
CA GLN A 262 -7.72 -6.40 -4.89
C GLN A 262 -7.29 -7.87 -4.83
N GLN A 263 -5.98 -8.12 -4.92
CA GLN A 263 -5.42 -9.47 -4.82
C GLN A 263 -5.71 -10.09 -3.45
N ARG A 264 -5.57 -9.30 -2.37
CA ARG A 264 -5.85 -9.77 -1.01
C ARG A 264 -7.32 -10.15 -0.84
N ILE A 265 -8.25 -9.30 -1.26
CA ILE A 265 -9.69 -9.58 -1.18
C ILE A 265 -10.03 -10.87 -1.95
N LYS A 266 -9.43 -11.09 -3.14
CA LYS A 266 -9.61 -12.34 -3.90
C LYS A 266 -9.04 -13.56 -3.16
N GLN A 267 -7.87 -13.45 -2.54
CA GLN A 267 -7.25 -14.52 -1.76
C GLN A 267 -8.13 -14.92 -0.56
N GLU A 268 -8.69 -13.95 0.16
CA GLU A 268 -9.60 -14.23 1.28
C GLU A 268 -10.87 -14.96 0.79
N CYS A 269 -11.47 -14.52 -0.32
CA CYS A 269 -12.61 -15.18 -0.93
C CYS A 269 -12.29 -16.63 -1.31
N THR A 270 -11.18 -16.87 -2.01
CA THR A 270 -10.76 -18.21 -2.44
C THR A 270 -10.43 -19.11 -1.25
N SER A 271 -9.77 -18.58 -0.21
CA SER A 271 -9.46 -19.32 1.02
C SER A 271 -10.74 -19.75 1.75
N TYR A 272 -11.73 -18.86 1.81
CA TYR A 272 -13.03 -19.16 2.39
C TYR A 272 -13.78 -20.27 1.60
N GLU A 273 -13.79 -20.18 0.27
CA GLU A 273 -14.38 -21.18 -0.61
C GLU A 273 -13.72 -22.56 -0.47
N SER A 274 -12.38 -22.61 -0.41
CA SER A 274 -11.64 -23.86 -0.22
C SER A 274 -11.93 -24.51 1.14
N GLN A 275 -12.02 -23.74 2.21
CA GLN A 275 -12.42 -24.24 3.53
C GLN A 275 -13.86 -24.76 3.56
N ARG A 276 -14.77 -24.10 2.82
CA ARG A 276 -16.17 -24.53 2.68
C ARG A 276 -16.27 -25.85 1.93
N THR A 277 -15.52 -26.05 0.85
CA THR A 277 -15.54 -27.28 0.06
C THR A 277 -14.95 -28.47 0.81
N THR A 278 -13.86 -28.28 1.55
CA THR A 278 -13.25 -29.35 2.38
C THR A 278 -14.15 -29.77 3.55
N LYS A 279 -14.90 -28.84 4.15
CA LYS A 279 -15.84 -29.14 5.22
C LYS A 279 -17.17 -29.72 4.72
N LYS A 280 -17.60 -29.45 3.47
CA LYS A 280 -18.77 -30.11 2.86
C LYS A 280 -18.59 -31.61 2.61
N ALA A 281 -17.35 -32.08 2.49
CA ALA A 281 -17.03 -33.49 2.35
C ALA A 281 -17.20 -34.32 3.65
N GLY A 282 -17.40 -33.67 4.81
CA GLY A 282 -17.66 -34.31 6.11
C GLY A 282 -18.71 -33.54 6.92
N VAL A 283 -19.96 -33.99 6.84
CA VAL A 283 -21.08 -33.70 7.77
C VAL A 283 -21.56 -32.23 7.90
N ILE A 284 -22.84 -32.02 7.56
CA ILE A 284 -23.75 -30.86 7.77
C ILE A 284 -23.67 -29.76 6.69
N PRO A 285 -24.61 -29.74 5.72
CA PRO A 285 -24.59 -28.81 4.55
C PRO A 285 -25.03 -27.36 4.83
N ASN A 286 -25.63 -27.02 5.94
CA ASN A 286 -26.44 -25.80 6.08
C ASN A 286 -25.86 -24.67 6.94
N LEU A 287 -24.62 -24.74 7.44
CA LEU A 287 -24.10 -23.70 8.35
C LEU A 287 -23.25 -22.60 7.68
N TYR A 288 -22.84 -22.75 6.42
CA TYR A 288 -22.00 -21.74 5.76
C TYR A 288 -22.77 -21.06 4.63
N GLN A 289 -23.21 -19.82 4.87
CA GLN A 289 -23.77 -18.95 3.82
C GLN A 289 -22.71 -18.69 2.74
N GLU A 290 -23.17 -18.65 1.50
CA GLU A 290 -22.33 -18.27 0.37
C GLU A 290 -21.92 -16.80 0.49
N LYS A 291 -20.62 -16.55 0.64
CA LYS A 291 -20.08 -15.20 0.74
C LYS A 291 -19.36 -14.86 -0.56
N SER A 292 -19.93 -13.96 -1.33
CA SER A 292 -19.40 -13.53 -2.62
C SER A 292 -18.33 -12.45 -2.46
N LEU A 293 -17.52 -12.22 -3.49
CA LEU A 293 -16.38 -11.28 -3.48
C LEU A 293 -16.78 -9.85 -3.10
N ASP A 294 -17.98 -9.39 -3.50
CA ASP A 294 -18.50 -8.08 -3.12
C ASP A 294 -18.70 -7.94 -1.59
N LYS A 295 -19.11 -9.01 -0.93
CA LYS A 295 -19.24 -9.02 0.54
C LYS A 295 -17.86 -8.93 1.23
N PHE A 296 -16.85 -9.61 0.69
CA PHE A 296 -15.48 -9.45 1.19
C PHE A 296 -14.96 -8.02 0.97
N ALA A 297 -15.19 -7.45 -0.21
CA ALA A 297 -14.82 -6.06 -0.50
C ALA A 297 -15.53 -5.09 0.47
N ASN A 298 -16.81 -5.34 0.79
CA ASN A 298 -17.55 -4.56 1.77
C ASN A 298 -16.97 -4.66 3.19
N ASP A 299 -16.59 -5.86 3.66
CA ASP A 299 -15.98 -6.04 4.97
C ASP A 299 -14.64 -5.25 5.09
N PHE A 300 -13.80 -5.30 4.04
CA PHE A 300 -12.57 -4.49 3.99
C PHE A 300 -12.88 -3.00 3.96
N ARG A 301 -13.92 -2.58 3.21
CA ARG A 301 -14.39 -1.18 3.17
C ARG A 301 -14.79 -0.69 4.55
N ASP A 302 -15.58 -1.48 5.27
CA ASP A 302 -16.07 -1.12 6.60
C ASP A 302 -14.91 -1.03 7.62
N SER A 303 -13.88 -1.87 7.46
CA SER A 303 -12.64 -1.77 8.23
C SER A 303 -11.95 -0.43 8.03
N PHE A 304 -11.67 -0.04 6.78
CA PHE A 304 -11.02 1.26 6.50
C PHE A 304 -11.89 2.45 6.93
N ARG A 305 -13.23 2.33 6.82
CA ARG A 305 -14.17 3.33 7.33
C ARG A 305 -14.07 3.50 8.84
N THR A 306 -13.89 2.41 9.58
CA THR A 306 -13.73 2.45 11.04
C THR A 306 -12.47 3.23 11.44
N PHE A 307 -11.34 2.96 10.81
CA PHE A 307 -10.10 3.72 11.02
C PHE A 307 -10.26 5.20 10.62
N LYS A 308 -10.85 5.47 9.47
CA LYS A 308 -11.14 6.84 9.01
C LYS A 308 -11.97 7.60 10.04
N ASN A 309 -13.07 7.00 10.52
CA ASN A 309 -13.97 7.66 11.47
C ASN A 309 -13.30 7.93 12.83
N ALA A 310 -12.42 7.02 13.29
CA ALA A 310 -11.62 7.26 14.49
C ALA A 310 -10.72 8.49 14.33
N LEU A 311 -10.02 8.61 13.19
CA LEU A 311 -9.15 9.77 12.90
C LEU A 311 -9.94 11.07 12.73
N ILE A 312 -11.16 11.03 12.16
CA ILE A 312 -12.05 12.20 12.10
C ILE A 312 -12.45 12.65 13.51
N LYS A 313 -12.81 11.69 14.38
CA LYS A 313 -13.13 11.98 15.78
C LYS A 313 -11.98 12.67 16.52
N ASP A 314 -10.75 12.29 16.19
CA ASP A 314 -9.53 12.89 16.73
C ASP A 314 -9.10 14.18 15.99
N ASN A 315 -9.95 14.68 15.08
CA ASN A 315 -9.71 15.87 14.22
C ASN A 315 -8.45 15.75 13.32
N ASN A 316 -8.01 14.53 13.01
CA ASN A 316 -6.88 14.25 12.11
C ASN A 316 -7.36 13.94 10.70
N LEU A 317 -7.83 14.96 9.98
CA LEU A 317 -8.38 14.82 8.63
C LEU A 317 -7.31 14.41 7.60
N LEU A 318 -6.05 14.74 7.84
CA LEU A 318 -4.95 14.40 6.94
C LEU A 318 -4.73 12.89 6.86
N ASP A 319 -4.59 12.23 8.00
CA ASP A 319 -4.45 10.76 8.04
C ASP A 319 -5.75 10.07 7.65
N ALA A 320 -6.90 10.61 8.05
CA ALA A 320 -8.22 10.11 7.64
C ALA A 320 -8.38 10.03 6.11
N SER A 321 -7.80 10.97 5.36
CA SER A 321 -7.84 10.98 3.90
C SER A 321 -7.16 9.76 3.27
N ASN A 322 -6.10 9.23 3.89
CA ASN A 322 -5.41 8.03 3.43
C ASN A 322 -6.32 6.80 3.58
N PHE A 323 -7.01 6.65 4.72
CA PHE A 323 -7.96 5.55 4.93
C PHE A 323 -9.19 5.67 4.04
N HIS A 324 -9.67 6.91 3.79
CA HIS A 324 -10.77 7.17 2.85
C HIS A 324 -10.44 6.70 1.42
N LYS A 325 -9.21 6.89 0.96
CA LYS A 325 -8.75 6.38 -0.33
C LYS A 325 -8.95 4.86 -0.43
N TYR A 326 -8.55 4.10 0.57
CA TYR A 326 -8.71 2.63 0.58
C TYR A 326 -10.17 2.20 0.72
N GLU A 327 -11.00 2.97 1.45
CA GLU A 327 -12.45 2.78 1.46
C GLU A 327 -13.04 2.87 0.05
N LEU A 328 -12.63 3.88 -0.75
CA LEU A 328 -13.06 4.05 -2.13
C LEU A 328 -12.53 2.94 -3.06
N TYR A 329 -11.32 2.44 -2.83
CA TYR A 329 -10.78 1.30 -3.56
C TYR A 329 -11.64 0.04 -3.35
N CYS A 330 -12.02 -0.24 -2.11
CA CYS A 330 -12.92 -1.37 -1.83
C CYS A 330 -14.28 -1.19 -2.49
N LYS A 331 -14.82 0.05 -2.50
CA LYS A 331 -16.08 0.35 -3.19
C LYS A 331 -15.99 0.14 -4.70
N GLU A 332 -14.88 0.51 -5.34
CA GLU A 332 -14.63 0.24 -6.76
C GLU A 332 -14.65 -1.27 -7.06
N ILE A 333 -14.02 -2.10 -6.19
CA ILE A 333 -13.99 -3.56 -6.33
C ILE A 333 -15.40 -4.15 -6.16
N GLU A 334 -16.17 -3.69 -5.17
CA GLU A 334 -17.56 -4.10 -4.91
C GLU A 334 -18.44 -3.82 -6.13
N LEU A 335 -18.42 -2.59 -6.66
CA LEU A 335 -19.24 -2.17 -7.79
C LEU A 335 -18.89 -2.95 -9.07
N LYS A 336 -17.60 -3.22 -9.30
CA LYS A 336 -17.18 -4.08 -10.42
C LYS A 336 -17.80 -5.46 -10.31
N GLN A 337 -17.75 -6.06 -9.14
CA GLN A 337 -18.32 -7.40 -8.94
C GLN A 337 -19.84 -7.42 -9.12
N ASN A 338 -20.54 -6.36 -8.68
CA ASN A 338 -21.98 -6.23 -8.91
C ASN A 338 -22.31 -6.14 -10.40
N TRP A 339 -21.51 -5.44 -11.19
CA TRP A 339 -21.66 -5.40 -12.64
C TRP A 339 -21.39 -6.75 -13.30
N ASP A 340 -20.35 -7.48 -12.88
CA ASP A 340 -19.95 -8.77 -13.45
C ASP A 340 -20.99 -9.90 -13.17
N LYS A 341 -21.91 -9.73 -12.20
CA LYS A 341 -23.04 -10.65 -11.97
C LYS A 341 -23.99 -10.60 -13.17
N LYS A 342 -24.55 -11.77 -13.56
CA LYS A 342 -25.55 -11.83 -14.63
C LYS A 342 -26.80 -11.04 -14.24
N GLY A 343 -27.35 -10.28 -15.21
CA GLY A 343 -28.64 -9.61 -15.06
C GLY A 343 -29.79 -10.59 -14.89
N GLU A 344 -30.85 -10.11 -14.25
CA GLU A 344 -32.10 -10.89 -14.12
C GLU A 344 -32.98 -10.67 -15.35
N ASN A 345 -33.68 -11.74 -15.80
CA ASN A 345 -34.70 -11.61 -16.83
C ASN A 345 -35.86 -10.78 -16.29
N VAL A 346 -36.25 -9.73 -16.99
CA VAL A 346 -37.32 -8.83 -16.57
C VAL A 346 -38.67 -9.56 -16.65
N LYS A 347 -39.26 -9.86 -15.49
CA LYS A 347 -40.61 -10.41 -15.34
C LYS A 347 -41.57 -9.44 -14.70
N ASN A 348 -41.06 -8.48 -13.95
CA ASN A 348 -41.82 -7.48 -13.22
C ASN A 348 -41.00 -6.15 -13.05
N THR A 349 -41.61 -5.13 -12.47
CA THR A 349 -40.97 -3.81 -12.25
C THR A 349 -39.76 -3.90 -11.34
N THR A 350 -39.75 -4.80 -10.34
CA THR A 350 -38.61 -4.96 -9.43
C THR A 350 -37.37 -5.53 -10.12
N ASP A 351 -37.51 -6.40 -11.10
CA ASP A 351 -36.39 -6.93 -11.90
C ASP A 351 -35.79 -5.84 -12.80
N LEU A 352 -36.65 -4.94 -13.34
CA LEU A 352 -36.21 -3.77 -14.09
C LEU A 352 -35.41 -2.82 -13.20
N GLU A 353 -35.89 -2.52 -12.00
CA GLU A 353 -35.20 -1.65 -11.04
C GLU A 353 -33.84 -2.22 -10.63
N LYS A 354 -33.72 -3.53 -10.42
CA LYS A 354 -32.42 -4.19 -10.15
C LYS A 354 -31.44 -4.04 -11.33
N ASN A 355 -31.92 -4.21 -12.56
CA ASN A 355 -31.07 -4.02 -13.75
C ASN A 355 -30.64 -2.55 -13.92
N VAL A 356 -31.53 -1.58 -13.64
CA VAL A 356 -31.19 -0.15 -13.64
C VAL A 356 -30.19 0.18 -12.55
N SER A 357 -30.33 -0.39 -11.34
CA SER A 357 -29.36 -0.22 -10.25
C SER A 357 -27.97 -0.72 -10.66
N ARG A 358 -27.88 -1.84 -11.38
CA ARG A 358 -26.60 -2.35 -11.89
C ARG A 358 -25.94 -1.42 -12.91
N ILE A 359 -26.73 -0.77 -13.77
CA ILE A 359 -26.19 0.26 -14.70
C ILE A 359 -25.64 1.44 -13.89
N ARG A 360 -26.33 1.88 -12.83
CA ARG A 360 -25.83 2.92 -11.92
C ARG A 360 -24.51 2.50 -11.28
N ASP A 361 -24.46 1.27 -10.74
CA ASP A 361 -23.24 0.71 -10.14
C ASP A 361 -22.07 0.69 -11.14
N PHE A 362 -22.34 0.41 -12.42
CA PHE A 362 -21.34 0.46 -13.48
C PHE A 362 -20.82 1.88 -13.73
N VAL A 363 -21.71 2.87 -13.77
CA VAL A 363 -21.32 4.28 -13.95
C VAL A 363 -20.48 4.74 -12.75
N ASP A 364 -20.89 4.40 -11.53
CA ASP A 364 -20.14 4.71 -10.31
C ASP A 364 -18.77 4.02 -10.29
N PHE A 365 -18.70 2.76 -10.75
CA PHE A 365 -17.43 2.04 -10.94
C PHE A 365 -16.49 2.78 -11.90
N LEU A 366 -17.01 3.22 -13.08
CA LEU A 366 -16.20 3.97 -14.05
C LEU A 366 -15.71 5.30 -13.46
N LEU A 367 -16.57 6.01 -12.73
CA LEU A 367 -16.22 7.28 -12.07
C LEU A 367 -15.12 7.08 -11.00
N LEU A 368 -15.28 6.09 -10.13
CA LEU A 368 -14.26 5.81 -9.10
C LEU A 368 -12.94 5.40 -9.73
N GLY A 369 -12.97 4.53 -10.75
CA GLY A 369 -11.78 4.13 -11.52
C GLY A 369 -11.09 5.32 -12.19
N PHE A 370 -11.86 6.25 -12.76
CA PHE A 370 -11.35 7.47 -13.36
C PHE A 370 -10.67 8.37 -12.30
N TYR A 371 -11.32 8.65 -11.16
CA TYR A 371 -10.71 9.45 -10.09
C TYR A 371 -9.48 8.80 -9.48
N ARG A 372 -9.45 7.48 -9.36
CA ARG A 372 -8.25 6.75 -8.94
C ARG A 372 -7.10 6.96 -9.93
N LYS A 373 -7.37 6.94 -11.23
CA LYS A 373 -6.36 7.16 -12.28
C LYS A 373 -5.97 8.62 -12.41
N LEU A 374 -6.90 9.55 -12.24
CA LEU A 374 -6.68 10.99 -12.38
C LEU A 374 -5.85 11.57 -11.21
N CYS A 375 -6.24 11.30 -9.97
CA CYS A 375 -5.73 11.99 -8.79
C CYS A 375 -5.57 11.10 -7.55
N ASP A 376 -5.70 9.79 -7.71
CA ASP A 376 -5.71 8.80 -6.61
C ASP A 376 -6.70 9.18 -5.50
N HIS A 377 -7.94 9.47 -5.90
CA HIS A 377 -9.01 9.96 -5.03
C HIS A 377 -8.61 11.21 -4.23
N HIS A 378 -7.96 12.16 -4.90
CA HIS A 378 -7.49 13.44 -4.35
C HIS A 378 -6.34 13.36 -3.32
N THR A 379 -5.60 12.25 -3.28
CA THR A 379 -4.45 12.10 -2.38
C THR A 379 -3.11 12.42 -3.05
N ASP A 380 -3.03 12.39 -4.38
CA ASP A 380 -1.79 12.57 -5.16
C ASP A 380 -1.83 13.84 -6.02
N PHE A 381 -1.23 14.92 -5.50
CA PHE A 381 -1.16 16.22 -6.20
C PHE A 381 -0.34 16.14 -7.49
N LEU A 382 0.81 15.45 -7.47
CA LEU A 382 1.68 15.37 -8.64
C LEU A 382 1.00 14.64 -9.80
N LYS A 383 0.22 13.61 -9.48
CA LYS A 383 -0.51 12.83 -10.47
C LYS A 383 -1.58 13.66 -11.18
N VAL A 384 -2.38 14.46 -10.45
CA VAL A 384 -3.39 15.31 -11.06
C VAL A 384 -2.77 16.45 -11.84
N PHE A 385 -1.65 17.02 -11.37
CA PHE A 385 -0.92 18.06 -12.08
C PHE A 385 -0.34 17.54 -13.41
N ASN A 386 0.26 16.37 -13.42
CA ASN A 386 0.73 15.72 -14.64
C ASN A 386 -0.41 15.45 -15.65
N ASN A 387 -1.57 15.03 -15.16
CA ASN A 387 -2.74 14.81 -16.01
C ASN A 387 -3.33 16.14 -16.55
N LEU A 388 -3.19 17.24 -15.81
CA LEU A 388 -3.54 18.58 -16.30
C LEU A 388 -2.63 19.01 -17.46
N ILE A 389 -1.32 18.89 -17.30
CA ILE A 389 -0.34 19.20 -18.35
C ILE A 389 -0.58 18.34 -19.61
N LEU A 390 -0.91 17.08 -19.41
CA LEU A 390 -1.25 16.14 -20.46
C LEU A 390 -2.53 16.55 -21.21
N LEU A 391 -3.57 17.04 -20.52
CA LEU A 391 -4.80 17.56 -21.12
C LEU A 391 -4.52 18.81 -21.98
N ILE A 392 -3.74 19.75 -21.45
CA ILE A 392 -3.37 20.99 -22.14
C ILE A 392 -2.57 20.65 -23.41
N SER A 393 -1.57 19.79 -23.32
CA SER A 393 -0.75 19.42 -24.48
C SER A 393 -1.56 18.71 -25.56
N LEU A 394 -2.51 17.85 -25.16
CA LEU A 394 -3.42 17.16 -26.08
C LEU A 394 -4.29 18.18 -26.83
N TYR A 395 -4.82 19.17 -26.12
CA TYR A 395 -5.62 20.23 -26.75
C TYR A 395 -4.81 21.01 -27.79
N ILE A 396 -3.58 21.39 -27.45
CA ILE A 396 -2.66 22.07 -28.38
C ILE A 396 -2.38 21.21 -29.62
N LEU A 397 -2.13 19.91 -29.43
CA LEU A 397 -1.91 19.00 -30.55
C LEU A 397 -3.13 18.90 -31.46
N PHE A 398 -4.34 18.81 -30.92
CA PHE A 398 -5.55 18.75 -31.72
C PHE A 398 -5.82 20.04 -32.50
N ILE A 399 -5.54 21.22 -31.91
CA ILE A 399 -5.56 22.50 -32.63
C ILE A 399 -4.54 22.48 -33.76
N PHE A 400 -3.32 22.04 -33.51
CA PHE A 400 -2.26 21.99 -34.51
C PHE A 400 -2.64 21.07 -35.68
N VAL A 401 -3.09 19.85 -35.39
CA VAL A 401 -3.50 18.87 -36.41
C VAL A 401 -4.72 19.37 -37.18
N GLY A 402 -5.70 19.99 -36.52
CA GLY A 402 -6.88 20.57 -37.17
C GLY A 402 -6.57 21.78 -38.06
N SER A 403 -5.43 22.43 -37.84
CA SER A 403 -4.96 23.54 -38.69
C SER A 403 -4.32 23.07 -40.01
N PHE A 404 -3.93 21.78 -40.11
CA PHE A 404 -3.49 21.19 -41.35
C PHE A 404 -4.71 20.79 -42.20
N GLU A 405 -5.08 21.63 -43.18
CA GLU A 405 -5.96 21.21 -44.24
C GLU A 405 -5.20 20.17 -45.11
N PHE A 406 -5.56 18.90 -44.99
CA PHE A 406 -5.14 17.87 -45.95
C PHE A 406 -5.86 18.11 -47.27
N ASP A 407 -5.41 19.09 -48.05
CA ASP A 407 -5.83 19.31 -49.41
C ASP A 407 -5.07 18.34 -50.34
N LEU A 408 -5.62 17.16 -50.51
CA LEU A 408 -5.11 16.16 -51.47
C LEU A 408 -5.41 16.55 -52.94
N GLU A 409 -6.11 17.65 -53.20
CA GLU A 409 -6.56 17.97 -54.58
C GLU A 409 -6.29 19.41 -55.10
N LYS A 410 -5.65 20.30 -54.36
CA LYS A 410 -5.30 21.62 -54.94
C LYS A 410 -3.91 22.11 -54.56
N LYS A 411 -2.97 21.93 -55.48
CA LYS A 411 -1.77 22.75 -55.59
C LYS A 411 -2.18 24.21 -55.78
N SER A 412 -2.26 25.00 -54.75
CA SER A 412 -2.16 26.45 -54.86
C SER A 412 -1.43 27.00 -53.63
N ILE A 413 -0.42 27.72 -53.94
CA ILE A 413 0.59 28.34 -53.07
C ILE A 413 0.00 29.38 -52.07
N GLN A 414 -1.33 29.53 -51.99
CA GLN A 414 -2.01 30.54 -51.14
C GLN A 414 -2.33 30.08 -49.71
N ASN A 415 -2.23 28.80 -49.37
CA ASN A 415 -2.57 28.31 -48.04
C ASN A 415 -1.38 28.16 -47.07
N LEU A 416 -0.17 28.57 -47.48
CA LEU A 416 0.98 28.63 -46.57
C LEU A 416 0.84 29.73 -45.48
N ASN A 417 -0.12 30.64 -45.62
CA ASN A 417 -0.28 31.77 -44.72
C ASN A 417 -0.97 31.42 -43.40
N LYS A 418 -1.74 30.32 -43.29
CA LYS A 418 -2.42 29.97 -42.03
C LYS A 418 -1.51 29.22 -41.04
N THR A 419 -0.56 28.43 -41.55
CA THR A 419 0.51 27.83 -40.71
C THR A 419 1.58 28.85 -40.35
N SER A 420 1.68 29.97 -41.15
CA SER A 420 2.61 31.05 -40.89
C SER A 420 2.29 31.81 -39.58
N ASP A 421 1.06 31.82 -39.08
CA ASP A 421 0.70 32.61 -37.91
C ASP A 421 1.28 32.05 -36.61
N MET A 422 1.27 30.74 -36.43
CA MET A 422 1.90 30.12 -35.25
C MET A 422 3.42 30.18 -35.32
N PHE A 423 4.01 29.96 -36.51
CA PHE A 423 5.44 30.17 -36.75
C PHE A 423 5.82 31.67 -36.78
N SER A 424 4.90 32.56 -37.18
CA SER A 424 5.11 34.01 -37.13
C SER A 424 5.16 34.57 -35.72
N TYR A 425 4.41 33.97 -34.76
CA TYR A 425 4.55 34.30 -33.34
C TYR A 425 5.85 33.84 -32.75
N LEU A 426 6.34 32.62 -33.12
CA LEU A 426 7.68 32.16 -32.76
C LEU A 426 8.77 33.02 -33.36
N THR A 427 8.60 33.49 -34.62
CA THR A 427 9.52 34.43 -35.26
C THR A 427 9.44 35.82 -34.65
N LYS A 428 8.24 36.33 -34.28
CA LYS A 428 8.08 37.61 -33.56
C LYS A 428 8.70 37.59 -32.15
N VAL A 429 8.54 36.52 -31.40
CA VAL A 429 9.25 36.33 -30.10
C VAL A 429 10.75 36.29 -30.32
N LYS A 430 11.21 35.60 -31.37
CA LYS A 430 12.59 35.59 -31.78
C LYS A 430 13.07 36.99 -32.16
N GLU A 431 12.30 37.76 -32.93
CA GLU A 431 12.64 39.15 -33.32
C GLU A 431 12.66 40.09 -32.13
N VAL A 432 11.73 40.00 -31.19
CA VAL A 432 11.73 40.84 -29.97
C VAL A 432 12.97 40.54 -29.10
N ILE A 433 13.36 39.28 -28.97
CA ILE A 433 14.55 38.89 -28.23
C ILE A 433 15.86 39.30 -28.95
N ILE A 434 15.88 39.24 -30.30
CA ILE A 434 17.02 39.59 -31.10
C ILE A 434 17.20 41.12 -31.21
N ASN A 435 16.13 41.92 -31.11
CA ASN A 435 16.19 43.40 -31.19
C ASN A 435 16.82 44.05 -29.95
N PHE A 436 17.10 43.35 -28.86
CA PHE A 436 18.02 43.83 -27.82
C PHE A 436 19.46 43.85 -28.36
N SER A 437 20.10 45.00 -28.44
CA SER A 437 21.41 45.19 -29.07
C SER A 437 22.51 44.23 -28.52
N PHE A 438 22.50 43.93 -27.23
CA PHE A 438 23.37 42.97 -26.59
C PHE A 438 23.04 41.50 -26.99
N MET A 439 21.77 41.17 -27.13
CA MET A 439 21.31 39.84 -27.54
C MET A 439 21.59 39.54 -29.00
N GLN A 440 21.58 40.56 -29.86
CA GLN A 440 21.86 40.42 -31.29
C GLN A 440 23.31 39.98 -31.56
N GLN A 441 24.24 40.47 -30.75
CA GLN A 441 25.68 40.15 -30.89
C GLN A 441 26.05 38.79 -30.30
N TYR A 442 25.37 38.37 -29.19
CA TYR A 442 25.74 37.16 -28.43
C TYR A 442 24.64 36.12 -28.35
N TYR A 443 23.57 36.23 -29.14
CA TYR A 443 22.39 35.35 -29.07
C TYR A 443 22.73 33.85 -29.07
N ASN A 444 23.55 33.42 -29.99
CA ASN A 444 23.94 32.01 -30.10
C ASN A 444 24.75 31.54 -28.88
N HIS A 445 25.63 32.39 -28.34
CA HIS A 445 26.43 32.05 -27.16
C HIS A 445 25.56 32.01 -25.89
N ILE A 446 24.61 32.93 -25.74
CA ILE A 446 23.65 32.97 -24.62
C ILE A 446 22.71 31.77 -24.68
N LEU A 447 22.20 31.43 -25.86
CA LEU A 447 21.35 30.26 -26.06
C LEU A 447 22.08 28.97 -25.73
N ILE A 448 23.29 28.79 -26.23
CA ILE A 448 24.14 27.62 -25.96
C ILE A 448 24.46 27.54 -24.46
N SER A 449 24.83 28.67 -23.83
CA SER A 449 25.11 28.71 -22.40
C SER A 449 23.90 28.38 -21.57
N PHE A 450 22.71 28.89 -21.92
CA PHE A 450 21.45 28.57 -21.25
C PHE A 450 21.08 27.09 -21.36
N VAL A 451 21.19 26.53 -22.58
CA VAL A 451 20.95 25.10 -22.81
C VAL A 451 21.94 24.24 -22.02
N ALA A 452 23.22 24.63 -21.99
CA ALA A 452 24.26 23.93 -21.23
C ALA A 452 23.97 23.96 -19.71
N VAL A 453 23.57 25.12 -19.16
CA VAL A 453 23.20 25.26 -17.75
C VAL A 453 21.98 24.39 -17.43
N CYS A 454 20.93 24.42 -18.26
CA CYS A 454 19.75 23.55 -18.09
C CYS A 454 20.14 22.08 -18.13
N PHE A 455 21.02 21.67 -19.02
CA PHE A 455 21.50 20.30 -19.14
C PHE A 455 22.30 19.88 -17.91
N ILE A 456 23.19 20.75 -17.40
CA ILE A 456 23.92 20.52 -16.15
C ILE A 456 22.98 20.41 -14.96
N CYS A 457 21.99 21.29 -14.83
CA CYS A 457 20.96 21.20 -13.79
C CYS A 457 20.19 19.88 -13.85
N LEU A 458 19.80 19.44 -15.04
CA LEU A 458 19.15 18.13 -15.22
C LEU A 458 20.07 16.98 -14.79
N ILE A 459 21.34 16.98 -15.19
CA ILE A 459 22.32 15.97 -14.76
C ILE A 459 22.46 15.94 -13.24
N VAL A 460 22.55 17.10 -12.59
CA VAL A 460 22.66 17.19 -11.11
C VAL A 460 21.40 16.67 -10.42
N ILE A 461 20.22 16.98 -10.95
CA ILE A 461 18.93 16.49 -10.43
C ILE A 461 18.87 14.96 -10.59
N PHE A 462 19.17 14.45 -11.79
CA PHE A 462 19.22 13.00 -12.04
C PHE A 462 20.24 12.30 -11.13
N TYR A 463 21.46 12.86 -11.00
CA TYR A 463 22.48 12.30 -10.10
C TYR A 463 22.00 12.24 -8.64
N LYS A 464 21.36 13.31 -8.13
CA LYS A 464 20.77 13.32 -6.77
C LYS A 464 19.68 12.26 -6.60
N ILE A 465 18.80 12.12 -7.59
CA ILE A 465 17.73 11.10 -7.59
C ILE A 465 18.33 9.69 -7.58
N PHE A 466 19.27 9.42 -8.50
CA PHE A 466 19.89 8.08 -8.61
C PHE A 466 20.78 7.73 -7.41
N LYS A 467 21.46 8.69 -6.80
CA LYS A 467 22.28 8.45 -5.60
C LYS A 467 21.47 7.97 -4.41
N ASN A 468 20.21 8.42 -4.28
CA ASN A 468 19.34 8.07 -3.15
C ASN A 468 18.49 6.81 -3.39
N ILE A 469 18.42 6.31 -4.63
CA ILE A 469 17.67 5.10 -4.98
C ILE A 469 18.67 3.96 -5.17
N LYS A 470 18.66 3.00 -4.24
CA LYS A 470 19.37 1.72 -4.42
C LYS A 470 18.58 0.87 -5.43
N LEU A 471 18.95 0.98 -6.70
CA LEU A 471 18.28 0.29 -7.80
C LEU A 471 19.06 -0.98 -8.16
N ASP A 472 18.38 -2.12 -8.12
CA ASP A 472 18.90 -3.35 -8.68
C ASP A 472 18.72 -3.32 -10.21
N PHE A 473 19.84 -3.14 -10.92
CA PHE A 473 19.86 -2.90 -12.38
C PHE A 473 19.22 -4.05 -13.19
N ILE A 474 19.30 -5.28 -12.70
CA ILE A 474 18.75 -6.46 -13.37
C ILE A 474 17.22 -6.45 -13.32
N ILE A 475 16.63 -6.10 -12.17
CA ILE A 475 15.19 -6.01 -12.00
C ILE A 475 14.60 -4.89 -12.86
N ILE A 476 15.28 -3.74 -12.91
CA ILE A 476 14.86 -2.59 -13.71
C ILE A 476 14.88 -2.94 -15.20
N LYS A 477 15.95 -3.55 -15.69
CA LYS A 477 16.06 -3.96 -17.10
C LYS A 477 14.90 -4.87 -17.51
N ASN A 478 14.52 -5.83 -16.67
CA ASN A 478 13.41 -6.75 -16.97
C ASN A 478 12.04 -6.07 -16.94
N ILE A 479 11.80 -5.16 -15.98
CA ILE A 479 10.55 -4.40 -15.89
C ILE A 479 10.41 -3.47 -17.08
N ILE A 480 11.44 -2.69 -17.40
CA ILE A 480 11.45 -1.76 -18.54
C ILE A 480 11.23 -2.52 -19.85
N PHE A 481 11.93 -3.64 -20.06
CA PHE A 481 11.79 -4.42 -21.29
C PHE A 481 10.36 -4.94 -21.51
N LYS A 482 9.74 -5.52 -20.47
CA LYS A 482 8.34 -5.96 -20.53
C LYS A 482 7.37 -4.80 -20.77
N ASP A 483 7.61 -3.67 -20.13
CA ASP A 483 6.76 -2.47 -20.24
C ASP A 483 6.90 -1.82 -21.62
N ILE A 484 8.10 -1.80 -22.20
CA ILE A 484 8.35 -1.32 -23.56
C ILE A 484 7.57 -2.17 -24.58
N ILE A 485 7.69 -3.49 -24.53
CA ILE A 485 6.98 -4.38 -25.46
C ILE A 485 5.47 -4.16 -25.36
N LYS A 486 4.92 -4.14 -24.14
CA LYS A 486 3.52 -3.88 -23.89
C LYS A 486 3.08 -2.52 -24.42
N SER A 487 3.91 -1.48 -24.24
CA SER A 487 3.65 -0.12 -24.70
C SER A 487 3.62 -0.04 -26.21
N ILE A 488 4.56 -0.67 -26.92
CA ILE A 488 4.60 -0.73 -28.37
C ILE A 488 3.36 -1.44 -28.91
N LEU A 489 2.96 -2.56 -28.31
CA LEU A 489 1.78 -3.32 -28.70
C LEU A 489 0.49 -2.49 -28.58
N ILE A 490 0.32 -1.78 -27.46
CA ILE A 490 -0.81 -0.87 -27.22
C ILE A 490 -0.82 0.27 -28.26
N LEU A 491 0.34 0.85 -28.54
CA LEU A 491 0.47 1.91 -29.54
C LEU A 491 0.10 1.42 -30.94
N CYS A 492 0.56 0.23 -31.34
CA CYS A 492 0.22 -0.37 -32.63
C CYS A 492 -1.29 -0.63 -32.75
N VAL A 493 -1.93 -1.19 -31.71
CA VAL A 493 -3.39 -1.41 -31.69
C VAL A 493 -4.14 -0.09 -31.81
N TYR A 494 -3.69 0.95 -31.13
CA TYR A 494 -4.30 2.28 -31.19
C TYR A 494 -4.18 2.90 -32.58
N LEU A 495 -3.00 2.83 -33.20
CA LEU A 495 -2.78 3.34 -34.56
C LEU A 495 -3.63 2.59 -35.61
N LEU A 496 -3.75 1.25 -35.48
CA LEU A 496 -4.63 0.45 -36.30
C LEU A 496 -6.10 0.86 -36.14
N PHE A 497 -6.56 1.09 -34.92
CA PHE A 497 -7.92 1.53 -34.63
C PHE A 497 -8.22 2.91 -35.25
N LEU A 498 -7.29 3.87 -35.12
CA LEU A 498 -7.39 5.18 -35.76
C LEU A 498 -7.46 5.06 -37.29
N LEU A 499 -6.61 4.21 -37.86
CA LEU A 499 -6.60 3.98 -39.34
C LEU A 499 -7.90 3.38 -39.83
N ILE A 500 -8.49 2.42 -39.11
CA ILE A 500 -9.81 1.84 -39.42
C ILE A 500 -10.89 2.92 -39.34
N ILE A 501 -10.90 3.77 -38.31
CA ILE A 501 -11.87 4.87 -38.20
C ILE A 501 -11.73 5.84 -39.37
N LEU A 502 -10.51 6.24 -39.74
CA LEU A 502 -10.27 7.14 -40.86
C LEU A 502 -10.72 6.54 -42.20
N ILE A 503 -10.46 5.25 -42.42
CA ILE A 503 -10.94 4.53 -43.61
C ILE A 503 -12.48 4.46 -43.62
N TYR A 504 -13.10 4.13 -42.48
CA TYR A 504 -14.57 4.05 -42.38
C TYR A 504 -15.21 5.42 -42.65
N ILE A 505 -14.66 6.50 -42.09
CA ILE A 505 -15.14 7.87 -42.33
C ILE A 505 -15.03 8.21 -43.82
N ASN A 506 -13.94 7.88 -44.50
CA ASN A 506 -13.75 8.17 -45.92
C ASN A 506 -14.64 7.37 -46.85
N ILE A 507 -14.97 6.09 -46.53
CA ILE A 507 -15.72 5.19 -47.39
C ILE A 507 -17.25 5.36 -47.21
N TYR A 508 -17.72 5.51 -45.97
CA TYR A 508 -19.15 5.40 -45.68
C TYR A 508 -19.88 6.73 -45.51
N ILE A 509 -19.16 7.86 -45.46
CA ILE A 509 -19.83 9.15 -45.31
C ILE A 509 -20.13 9.74 -46.70
N PRO A 510 -21.40 9.80 -47.13
CA PRO A 510 -21.74 10.43 -48.41
C PRO A 510 -21.36 11.90 -48.38
N LYS A 511 -20.79 12.39 -49.50
CA LYS A 511 -20.30 13.79 -49.70
C LYS A 511 -21.41 14.86 -49.65
N ASN A 512 -22.43 14.68 -48.84
CA ASN A 512 -23.48 15.68 -48.64
C ASN A 512 -23.01 16.66 -47.55
N GLN A 513 -22.60 17.88 -47.91
CA GLN A 513 -21.84 18.82 -47.10
C GLN A 513 -22.43 19.14 -45.72
N ASN A 514 -23.75 19.16 -45.55
CA ASN A 514 -24.38 19.54 -44.27
C ASN A 514 -24.36 18.42 -43.21
N ASN A 515 -24.53 17.16 -43.62
CA ASN A 515 -24.52 16.03 -42.70
C ASN A 515 -23.07 15.62 -42.31
N LEU A 516 -22.12 15.90 -43.20
CA LEU A 516 -20.68 15.64 -42.94
C LEU A 516 -20.16 16.50 -41.80
N ASN A 517 -20.58 17.77 -41.75
CA ASN A 517 -20.14 18.73 -40.72
C ASN A 517 -20.63 18.33 -39.32
N ILE A 518 -21.87 17.88 -39.18
CA ILE A 518 -22.43 17.46 -37.88
C ILE A 518 -21.69 16.21 -37.35
N LEU A 519 -21.50 15.20 -38.20
CA LEU A 519 -20.86 13.95 -37.80
C LEU A 519 -19.38 14.12 -37.49
N SER A 520 -18.66 14.96 -38.25
CA SER A 520 -17.25 15.28 -38.00
C SER A 520 -17.08 16.03 -36.67
N ASN A 521 -17.95 16.99 -36.38
CA ASN A 521 -17.91 17.78 -35.12
C ASN A 521 -18.16 16.90 -33.89
N ILE A 522 -19.18 16.03 -33.94
CA ILE A 522 -19.46 15.05 -32.89
C ILE A 522 -18.29 14.05 -32.77
N GLY A 523 -17.74 13.61 -33.89
CA GLY A 523 -16.59 12.69 -33.94
C GLY A 523 -15.38 13.26 -33.25
N ILE A 524 -15.03 14.53 -33.47
CA ILE A 524 -13.88 15.18 -32.85
C ILE A 524 -14.10 15.33 -31.34
N PHE A 525 -15.28 15.74 -30.91
CA PHE A 525 -15.61 15.84 -29.50
C PHE A 525 -15.36 14.52 -28.77
N PHE A 526 -15.95 13.41 -29.26
CA PHE A 526 -15.76 12.11 -28.65
C PHE A 526 -14.34 11.58 -28.78
N THR A 527 -13.66 11.78 -29.91
CA THR A 527 -12.27 11.34 -30.10
C THR A 527 -11.34 12.02 -29.10
N PHE A 528 -11.49 13.32 -28.89
CA PHE A 528 -10.70 14.06 -27.91
C PHE A 528 -10.94 13.54 -26.48
N CYS A 529 -12.21 13.39 -26.08
CA CYS A 529 -12.56 12.89 -24.75
C CYS A 529 -12.05 11.44 -24.52
N ILE A 530 -12.25 10.54 -25.49
CA ILE A 530 -11.82 9.15 -25.40
C ILE A 530 -10.29 9.06 -25.35
N PHE A 531 -9.59 9.87 -26.16
CA PHE A 531 -8.14 9.84 -26.20
C PHE A 531 -7.54 10.35 -24.88
N TYR A 532 -8.11 11.42 -24.30
CA TYR A 532 -7.70 11.89 -22.97
C TYR A 532 -7.94 10.83 -21.89
N LEU A 533 -9.14 10.24 -21.84
CA LEU A 533 -9.46 9.17 -20.91
C LEU A 533 -8.51 7.99 -21.05
N TRP A 534 -8.20 7.59 -22.28
CA TRP A 534 -7.25 6.53 -22.56
C TRP A 534 -5.84 6.86 -22.03
N MET A 535 -5.33 8.07 -22.27
CA MET A 535 -4.03 8.49 -21.76
C MET A 535 -3.97 8.51 -20.23
N VAL A 536 -5.02 8.97 -19.56
CA VAL A 536 -5.13 8.94 -18.09
C VAL A 536 -5.16 7.51 -17.56
N CYS A 537 -5.82 6.59 -18.27
CA CYS A 537 -5.97 5.18 -17.89
C CYS A 537 -4.77 4.29 -18.26
N LEU A 538 -3.75 4.83 -18.94
CA LEU A 538 -2.55 4.05 -19.30
C LEU A 538 -1.90 3.42 -18.08
N ASN A 539 -1.73 2.10 -18.14
CA ASN A 539 -1.10 1.31 -17.07
C ASN A 539 0.40 1.04 -17.34
N THR A 540 0.91 1.41 -18.53
CA THR A 540 2.31 1.23 -18.89
C THR A 540 3.14 2.40 -18.37
N LEU A 541 4.06 2.13 -17.46
CA LEU A 541 4.92 3.13 -16.83
C LEU A 541 5.73 3.89 -17.88
N PHE A 542 6.40 3.17 -18.77
CA PHE A 542 7.30 3.76 -19.78
C PHE A 542 6.56 4.70 -20.73
N LEU A 543 5.45 4.24 -21.34
CA LEU A 543 4.69 5.04 -22.30
C LEU A 543 4.08 6.29 -21.64
N ARG A 544 3.56 6.14 -20.41
CA ARG A 544 2.98 7.23 -19.65
C ARG A 544 4.00 8.32 -19.34
N TYR A 545 5.21 7.98 -18.91
CA TYR A 545 6.25 8.98 -18.62
C TYR A 545 6.75 9.67 -19.90
N ILE A 546 6.85 8.96 -21.03
CA ILE A 546 7.18 9.58 -22.33
C ILE A 546 6.11 10.62 -22.69
N PHE A 547 4.83 10.28 -22.61
CA PHE A 547 3.75 11.24 -22.92
C PHE A 547 3.78 12.44 -21.98
N ILE A 548 4.01 12.24 -20.69
CA ILE A 548 4.16 13.34 -19.74
C ILE A 548 5.34 14.23 -20.10
N CYS A 549 6.52 13.68 -20.39
CA CYS A 549 7.70 14.47 -20.79
C CYS A 549 7.44 15.27 -22.08
N ILE A 550 6.87 14.65 -23.11
CA ILE A 550 6.50 15.32 -24.35
C ILE A 550 5.47 16.43 -24.08
N SER A 551 4.50 16.17 -23.21
CA SER A 551 3.48 17.13 -22.84
C SER A 551 4.06 18.38 -22.16
N TYR A 552 5.03 18.23 -21.26
CA TYR A 552 5.73 19.36 -20.65
C TYR A 552 6.47 20.18 -21.71
N ILE A 553 7.15 19.54 -22.66
CA ILE A 553 7.85 20.22 -23.75
C ILE A 553 6.86 21.04 -24.60
N ILE A 554 5.74 20.44 -25.01
CA ILE A 554 4.71 21.10 -25.81
C ILE A 554 4.14 22.31 -25.08
N VAL A 555 3.79 22.16 -23.80
CA VAL A 555 3.21 23.25 -23.00
C VAL A 555 4.23 24.38 -22.81
N ILE A 556 5.50 24.08 -22.52
CA ILE A 556 6.55 25.11 -22.35
C ILE A 556 6.77 25.88 -23.66
N ILE A 557 6.85 25.21 -24.81
CA ILE A 557 6.98 25.85 -26.11
C ILE A 557 5.76 26.74 -26.39
N SER A 558 4.55 26.22 -26.12
CA SER A 558 3.32 26.99 -26.35
C SER A 558 3.16 28.19 -25.43
N MET A 559 3.61 28.11 -24.18
CA MET A 559 3.66 29.26 -23.26
C MET A 559 4.60 30.35 -23.80
N GLY A 560 5.74 29.97 -24.38
CA GLY A 560 6.66 30.91 -25.00
C GLY A 560 6.14 31.53 -26.29
N ALA A 561 5.28 30.79 -27.03
CA ALA A 561 4.72 31.25 -28.28
C ALA A 561 3.46 32.14 -28.07
N ASN A 562 2.47 31.62 -27.38
CA ASN A 562 1.24 32.36 -27.06
C ASN A 562 0.50 31.74 -25.87
N ILE A 563 0.43 32.47 -24.77
CA ILE A 563 -0.19 32.00 -23.52
C ILE A 563 -1.73 31.86 -23.65
N THR A 564 -2.37 32.54 -24.60
CA THR A 564 -3.83 32.48 -24.80
C THR A 564 -4.30 31.13 -25.33
N ILE A 565 -3.39 30.33 -25.93
CA ILE A 565 -3.67 28.96 -26.37
C ILE A 565 -3.97 28.04 -25.19
N LEU A 566 -3.35 28.27 -24.04
CA LEU A 566 -3.55 27.45 -22.83
C LEU A 566 -4.94 27.61 -22.23
N ASN A 567 -5.54 28.78 -22.42
CA ASN A 567 -6.89 29.08 -21.93
C ASN A 567 -7.70 29.81 -23.01
N PRO A 568 -8.48 29.07 -23.79
CA PRO A 568 -9.28 29.65 -24.88
C PRO A 568 -10.32 30.66 -24.42
N PHE A 569 -10.73 30.66 -23.15
CA PHE A 569 -11.62 31.70 -22.62
C PHE A 569 -10.92 33.05 -22.53
N ILE A 570 -9.67 33.09 -22.12
CA ILE A 570 -8.86 34.31 -22.08
C ILE A 570 -8.61 34.80 -23.50
N GLY A 571 -8.34 33.93 -24.45
CA GLY A 571 -8.18 34.29 -25.85
C GLY A 571 -9.41 34.93 -26.45
N LYS A 572 -10.62 34.43 -26.17
CA LYS A 572 -11.89 35.05 -26.60
C LYS A 572 -12.14 36.41 -25.91
N LEU A 573 -11.78 36.56 -24.65
CA LEU A 573 -11.92 37.81 -23.90
C LEU A 573 -10.96 38.88 -24.45
N ILE A 574 -9.79 38.52 -24.97
CA ILE A 574 -8.78 39.44 -25.53
C ILE A 574 -9.02 39.69 -27.03
N ASN A 575 -10.09 39.15 -27.61
CA ASN A 575 -10.41 39.28 -29.05
C ASN A 575 -9.34 38.72 -29.99
N ASP A 576 -8.74 37.58 -29.60
CA ASP A 576 -7.65 36.93 -30.36
C ASP A 576 -8.25 36.30 -31.62
N LYS A 577 -7.78 36.72 -32.81
CA LYS A 577 -8.23 36.25 -34.13
C LYS A 577 -7.90 34.76 -34.40
N ILE A 578 -7.16 34.12 -33.54
CA ILE A 578 -6.77 32.68 -33.64
C ILE A 578 -7.98 31.75 -33.49
N PHE A 579 -9.00 32.18 -32.73
CA PHE A 579 -10.21 31.39 -32.54
C PHE A 579 -11.24 31.79 -33.63
N SER A 580 -11.08 31.18 -34.80
CA SER A 580 -12.03 31.30 -35.91
C SER A 580 -13.41 30.77 -35.50
N ASN A 581 -14.47 31.25 -36.14
CA ASN A 581 -15.84 30.73 -36.00
C ASN A 581 -16.02 29.32 -36.62
N ASP A 582 -14.93 28.58 -36.81
CA ASP A 582 -14.96 27.25 -37.36
C ASP A 582 -15.61 26.29 -36.35
N PRO A 583 -16.68 25.59 -36.74
CA PRO A 583 -17.39 24.66 -35.86
C PRO A 583 -16.48 23.62 -35.18
N LEU A 584 -15.47 23.15 -35.88
CA LEU A 584 -14.50 22.17 -35.39
C LEU A 584 -13.77 22.64 -34.13
N PHE A 585 -13.27 23.88 -34.15
CA PHE A 585 -12.60 24.47 -32.99
C PHE A 585 -13.57 24.74 -31.84
N ILE A 586 -14.82 25.06 -32.13
CA ILE A 586 -15.86 25.28 -31.11
C ILE A 586 -16.13 23.99 -30.33
N TYR A 587 -16.35 22.87 -31.01
CA TYR A 587 -16.63 21.58 -30.37
C TYR A 587 -15.41 21.04 -29.62
N LEU A 588 -14.20 21.20 -30.16
CA LEU A 588 -12.97 20.84 -29.49
C LEU A 588 -12.75 21.66 -28.21
N THR A 589 -12.96 22.98 -28.30
CA THR A 589 -12.85 23.88 -27.15
C THR A 589 -13.89 23.58 -26.08
N PHE A 590 -15.10 23.21 -26.47
CA PHE A 590 -16.16 22.78 -25.56
C PHE A 590 -15.78 21.50 -24.80
N ALA A 591 -15.28 20.46 -25.51
CA ALA A 591 -14.79 19.24 -24.88
C ALA A 591 -13.64 19.51 -23.90
N TYR A 592 -12.65 20.29 -24.33
CA TYR A 592 -11.53 20.72 -23.48
C TYR A 592 -12.00 21.45 -22.24
N THR A 593 -12.98 22.35 -22.38
CA THR A 593 -13.54 23.12 -21.28
C THR A 593 -14.13 22.23 -20.18
N ILE A 594 -14.94 21.24 -20.57
CA ILE A 594 -15.53 20.30 -19.60
C ILE A 594 -14.44 19.56 -18.85
N LEU A 595 -13.46 19.04 -19.57
CA LEU A 595 -12.38 18.25 -18.97
C LEU A 595 -11.44 19.07 -18.10
N ILE A 596 -11.09 20.31 -18.52
CA ILE A 596 -10.19 21.15 -17.73
C ILE A 596 -10.84 21.59 -16.41
N PHE A 597 -12.13 21.92 -16.41
CA PHE A 597 -12.85 22.23 -15.17
C PHE A 597 -12.83 21.05 -14.20
N LEU A 598 -13.07 19.84 -14.69
CA LEU A 598 -13.05 18.63 -13.88
C LEU A 598 -11.66 18.37 -13.29
N VAL A 599 -10.59 18.55 -14.08
CA VAL A 599 -9.21 18.36 -13.63
C VAL A 599 -8.78 19.46 -12.66
N LEU A 600 -9.12 20.73 -12.94
CA LEU A 600 -8.84 21.87 -12.05
C LEU A 600 -9.58 21.76 -10.72
N PHE A 601 -10.84 21.33 -10.73
CA PHE A 601 -11.58 21.05 -9.51
C PHE A 601 -10.92 19.92 -8.69
N SER A 602 -10.49 18.86 -9.36
CA SER A 602 -9.74 17.76 -8.71
C SER A 602 -8.40 18.25 -8.16
N LEU A 603 -7.68 19.14 -8.87
CA LEU A 603 -6.44 19.75 -8.41
C LEU A 603 -6.66 20.62 -7.16
N GLN A 604 -7.69 21.49 -7.19
CA GLN A 604 -8.07 22.32 -6.05
C GLN A 604 -8.39 21.48 -4.82
N LYS A 605 -9.19 20.42 -4.99
CA LYS A 605 -9.55 19.50 -3.90
C LYS A 605 -8.33 18.78 -3.35
N THR A 606 -7.43 18.33 -4.22
CA THR A 606 -6.17 17.67 -3.83
C THR A 606 -5.20 18.62 -3.11
N ALA A 607 -5.15 19.90 -3.53
CA ALA A 607 -4.32 20.93 -2.88
C ALA A 607 -4.82 21.25 -1.46
N ARG A 608 -6.14 21.20 -1.25
CA ARG A 608 -6.77 21.38 0.06
C ARG A 608 -6.92 20.02 0.76
N LYS A 609 -5.82 19.42 1.21
CA LYS A 609 -5.82 18.07 1.80
C LYS A 609 -6.87 17.87 2.91
N ASN A 610 -7.20 18.92 3.67
CA ASN A 610 -8.20 18.86 4.75
C ASN A 610 -9.66 18.77 4.26
N SER A 611 -9.93 18.97 2.97
CA SER A 611 -11.28 18.92 2.40
C SER A 611 -11.59 17.62 1.64
N ILE A 612 -10.69 16.64 1.71
CA ILE A 612 -10.85 15.35 1.01
C ILE A 612 -11.90 14.50 1.71
N VAL A 613 -11.91 14.55 3.02
CA VAL A 613 -12.85 13.78 3.86
C VAL A 613 -14.05 14.67 4.14
N PRO A 614 -15.29 14.25 3.82
CA PRO A 614 -16.49 14.95 4.25
C PRO A 614 -16.51 15.00 5.78
N SER A 615 -16.57 16.19 6.33
CA SER A 615 -16.72 16.45 7.77
C SER A 615 -18.08 15.96 8.27
#